data_819b55cb966fad47ccb717d7bdfef3b8
#
_entry.id   819b55cb966fad47ccb717d7bdfef3b8
#
_cell.length_a   1.000
_cell.length_b   1.000
_cell.length_c   1.000
_cell.angle_alpha   90.00
_cell.angle_beta   90.00
_cell.angle_gamma   90.00
#
_symmetry.space_group_name_H-M   'P 1'
#
loop_
_entity.id
_entity.type
_entity.pdbx_description
1 polymer ?
#
loop_
_entity_poly.entity_id
_entity_poly.type
_entity_poly.pdbx_seq_one_letter_code
_entity_poly.pdbx_strand_id
1 'polypeptide(L)'
;MLHNPAGAASVLILGDSLSAAYGMQESKGWVQLLRDEMPSVEIINGSVSGETTAGGLRRLPSLLDSATPDVLVIELGGNDGLRGFSPKQLKSNLTKMIELGQSNGATVLLTEIMVPPNYGPRYSQMFNQVFHDLADDYDVALIPFFMTVIAPQADLMQRDGIHPNEAAQPKITQWMKPWISEAVTNAD
;
A
#
# COMPACT_ATOMS: atom_id res chain seq x y z
N MET A 1 11.16 -25.15 13.41
CA MET A 1 11.17 -23.79 12.85
C MET A 1 12.60 -23.56 12.38
N LEU A 2 12.86 -23.61 11.11
CA LEU A 2 14.18 -23.38 10.54
C LEU A 2 14.28 -21.86 10.31
N HIS A 3 15.02 -21.17 11.18
CA HIS A 3 15.48 -19.82 10.91
C HIS A 3 16.33 -19.87 9.65
N ASN A 4 15.91 -19.14 8.63
CA ASN A 4 16.73 -18.91 7.45
C ASN A 4 17.95 -18.09 7.90
N PRO A 5 19.20 -18.49 7.60
CA PRO A 5 20.35 -17.70 8.02
C PRO A 5 20.38 -16.39 7.25
N ALA A 6 20.20 -15.26 7.95
CA ALA A 6 20.53 -13.88 7.55
C ALA A 6 20.45 -13.59 6.04
N GLY A 7 19.27 -13.75 5.46
CA GLY A 7 18.91 -13.09 4.21
C GLY A 7 18.55 -11.64 4.49
N ALA A 8 18.71 -10.75 3.50
CA ALA A 8 18.19 -9.38 3.61
C ALA A 8 16.69 -9.44 3.93
N ALA A 9 16.23 -8.58 4.85
CA ALA A 9 14.79 -8.46 5.13
C ALA A 9 14.04 -8.10 3.84
N SER A 10 12.83 -8.64 3.69
CA SER A 10 12.05 -8.53 2.45
C SER A 10 10.69 -7.85 2.67
N VAL A 11 10.34 -6.97 1.75
CA VAL A 11 9.10 -6.17 1.80
C VAL A 11 8.33 -6.39 0.50
N LEU A 12 7.09 -6.86 0.60
CA LEU A 12 6.16 -6.93 -0.53
C LEU A 12 5.21 -5.72 -0.47
N ILE A 13 5.17 -4.93 -1.54
CA ILE A 13 4.20 -3.86 -1.71
C ILE A 13 3.09 -4.35 -2.63
N LEU A 14 1.87 -4.47 -2.08
CA LEU A 14 0.66 -4.81 -2.81
C LEU A 14 -0.17 -3.54 -2.98
N GLY A 15 -0.05 -2.91 -4.13
CA GLY A 15 -0.68 -1.62 -4.41
C GLY A 15 -1.33 -1.55 -5.79
N ASP A 16 -1.81 -0.35 -6.10
CA ASP A 16 -2.41 -0.03 -7.40
C ASP A 16 -1.52 0.91 -8.24
N SER A 17 -2.14 1.82 -8.99
CA SER A 17 -1.44 2.77 -9.86
C SER A 17 -0.54 3.75 -9.10
N LEU A 18 -0.83 4.04 -7.83
CA LEU A 18 -0.02 4.95 -7.00
C LEU A 18 1.35 4.35 -6.68
N SER A 19 1.45 3.02 -6.60
CA SER A 19 2.68 2.28 -6.35
C SER A 19 3.30 1.65 -7.61
N ALA A 20 2.53 1.53 -8.70
CA ALA A 20 2.97 0.96 -9.98
C ALA A 20 3.63 1.97 -10.92
N ALA A 21 3.93 3.19 -10.48
CA ALA A 21 4.51 4.27 -11.29
C ALA A 21 3.69 4.60 -12.55
N TYR A 22 2.35 4.64 -12.42
CA TYR A 22 1.45 4.94 -13.54
C TYR A 22 1.81 6.23 -14.27
N GLY A 23 1.89 6.17 -15.60
CA GLY A 23 2.16 7.34 -16.45
C GLY A 23 3.61 7.83 -16.45
N MET A 24 4.54 7.08 -15.84
CA MET A 24 5.96 7.40 -15.78
C MET A 24 6.82 6.13 -15.91
N GLN A 25 8.14 6.29 -16.00
CA GLN A 25 9.06 5.17 -15.95
C GLN A 25 9.09 4.58 -14.54
N GLU A 26 9.10 3.26 -14.41
CA GLU A 26 9.16 2.56 -13.12
C GLU A 26 10.36 3.01 -12.26
N SER A 27 11.50 3.27 -12.93
CA SER A 27 12.72 3.78 -12.28
C SER A 27 12.55 5.14 -11.58
N LYS A 28 11.46 5.85 -11.85
CA LYS A 28 11.13 7.15 -11.26
C LYS A 28 10.07 7.05 -10.16
N GLY A 29 9.43 5.89 -10.02
CA GLY A 29 8.39 5.66 -9.01
C GLY A 29 8.96 5.55 -7.60
N TRP A 30 8.15 5.90 -6.60
CA TRP A 30 8.56 5.92 -5.19
C TRP A 30 9.09 4.56 -4.68
N VAL A 31 8.57 3.45 -5.21
CA VAL A 31 9.06 2.12 -4.82
C VAL A 31 10.49 1.88 -5.27
N GLN A 32 10.87 2.34 -6.48
CA GLN A 32 12.26 2.25 -6.93
C GLN A 32 13.16 3.18 -6.12
N LEU A 33 12.72 4.42 -5.86
CA LEU A 33 13.47 5.33 -5.00
C LEU A 33 13.68 4.76 -3.59
N LEU A 34 12.66 4.06 -3.07
CA LEU A 34 12.78 3.36 -1.78
C LEU A 34 13.83 2.23 -1.82
N ARG A 35 13.89 1.45 -2.91
CA ARG A 35 14.95 0.44 -3.12
C ARG A 35 16.34 1.07 -3.08
N ASP A 36 16.49 2.19 -3.75
CA ASP A 36 17.78 2.91 -3.84
C ASP A 36 18.21 3.45 -2.45
N GLU A 37 17.25 3.82 -1.62
CA GLU A 37 17.49 4.33 -0.26
C GLU A 37 17.61 3.24 0.82
N MET A 38 17.18 2.01 0.53
CA MET A 38 17.20 0.85 1.44
C MET A 38 17.88 -0.36 0.78
N PRO A 39 19.16 -0.24 0.36
CA PRO A 39 19.83 -1.28 -0.46
C PRO A 39 20.05 -2.61 0.27
N SER A 40 19.90 -2.65 1.60
CA SER A 40 19.98 -3.88 2.40
C SER A 40 18.63 -4.60 2.55
N VAL A 41 17.55 -4.05 2.00
CA VAL A 41 16.20 -4.61 2.08
C VAL A 41 15.75 -5.02 0.68
N GLU A 42 15.24 -6.24 0.53
CA GLU A 42 14.64 -6.68 -0.72
C GLU A 42 13.22 -6.11 -0.84
N ILE A 43 13.00 -5.15 -1.75
CA ILE A 43 11.68 -4.54 -1.96
C ILE A 43 11.06 -5.07 -3.24
N ILE A 44 9.97 -5.81 -3.10
CA ILE A 44 9.22 -6.44 -4.19
C ILE A 44 7.97 -5.60 -4.46
N ASN A 45 7.87 -5.08 -5.68
CA ASN A 45 6.69 -4.33 -6.11
C ASN A 45 5.67 -5.26 -6.78
N GLY A 46 4.65 -5.65 -6.04
CA GLY A 46 3.51 -6.43 -6.53
C GLY A 46 2.33 -5.59 -7.01
N SER A 47 2.53 -4.27 -7.19
CA SER A 47 1.45 -3.33 -7.54
C SER A 47 1.05 -3.43 -9.01
N VAL A 48 -0.24 -3.23 -9.29
CA VAL A 48 -0.81 -3.23 -10.65
C VAL A 48 -1.77 -2.06 -10.81
N SER A 49 -1.56 -1.24 -11.85
CA SER A 49 -2.43 -0.12 -12.14
C SER A 49 -3.89 -0.55 -12.35
N GLY A 50 -4.83 0.16 -11.71
CA GLY A 50 -6.26 -0.15 -11.78
C GLY A 50 -6.72 -1.29 -10.86
N GLU A 51 -5.82 -1.84 -10.03
CA GLU A 51 -6.12 -2.95 -9.13
C GLU A 51 -7.14 -2.55 -8.07
N THR A 52 -8.09 -3.45 -7.81
CA THR A 52 -9.06 -3.34 -6.73
C THR A 52 -8.64 -4.26 -5.57
N THR A 53 -9.28 -4.08 -4.41
CA THR A 53 -9.05 -5.01 -3.29
C THR A 53 -9.41 -6.45 -3.63
N ALA A 54 -10.43 -6.69 -4.46
CA ALA A 54 -10.78 -8.03 -4.94
C ALA A 54 -9.71 -8.62 -5.86
N GLY A 55 -9.10 -7.81 -6.73
CA GLY A 55 -8.02 -8.24 -7.60
C GLY A 55 -6.73 -8.53 -6.82
N GLY A 56 -6.34 -7.63 -5.93
CA GLY A 56 -5.18 -7.82 -5.04
C GLY A 56 -5.31 -9.08 -4.19
N LEU A 57 -6.50 -9.31 -3.60
CA LEU A 57 -6.76 -10.51 -2.80
C LEU A 57 -6.59 -11.81 -3.62
N ARG A 58 -7.00 -11.83 -4.90
CA ARG A 58 -6.80 -13.01 -5.76
C ARG A 58 -5.33 -13.31 -6.04
N ARG A 59 -4.49 -12.28 -6.15
CA ARG A 59 -3.06 -12.43 -6.46
C ARG A 59 -2.19 -12.67 -5.23
N LEU A 60 -2.64 -12.19 -4.07
CA LEU A 60 -1.84 -12.20 -2.85
C LEU A 60 -1.29 -13.57 -2.46
N PRO A 61 -2.05 -14.69 -2.48
CA PRO A 61 -1.50 -16.00 -2.11
C PRO A 61 -0.26 -16.37 -2.92
N SER A 62 -0.30 -16.23 -4.25
CA SER A 62 0.84 -16.54 -5.12
C SER A 62 2.03 -15.59 -4.88
N LEU A 63 1.77 -14.34 -4.55
CA LEU A 63 2.82 -13.37 -4.21
C LEU A 63 3.49 -13.70 -2.87
N LEU A 64 2.71 -14.08 -1.85
CA LEU A 64 3.23 -14.52 -0.56
C LEU A 64 4.07 -15.80 -0.69
N ASP A 65 3.58 -16.77 -1.47
CA ASP A 65 4.31 -18.03 -1.70
C ASP A 65 5.66 -17.81 -2.42
N SER A 66 5.71 -16.85 -3.36
CA SER A 66 6.92 -16.58 -4.13
C SER A 66 7.91 -15.66 -3.43
N ALA A 67 7.42 -14.69 -2.67
CA ALA A 67 8.24 -13.67 -2.04
C ALA A 67 8.61 -14.00 -0.59
N THR A 68 7.74 -14.76 0.13
CA THR A 68 7.87 -15.01 1.59
C THR A 68 8.30 -13.76 2.38
N PRO A 69 7.57 -12.64 2.27
CA PRO A 69 8.01 -11.36 2.76
C PRO A 69 7.96 -11.29 4.31
N ASP A 70 8.92 -10.58 4.90
CA ASP A 70 8.90 -10.23 6.32
C ASP A 70 7.90 -9.11 6.61
N VAL A 71 7.68 -8.22 5.62
CA VAL A 71 6.72 -7.12 5.70
C VAL A 71 5.81 -7.10 4.47
N LEU A 72 4.50 -7.01 4.70
CA LEU A 72 3.49 -6.79 3.65
C LEU A 72 2.90 -5.40 3.79
N VAL A 73 3.08 -4.55 2.78
CA VAL A 73 2.42 -3.24 2.68
C VAL A 73 1.20 -3.38 1.78
N ILE A 74 0.00 -3.08 2.30
CA ILE A 74 -1.25 -3.07 1.53
C ILE A 74 -1.61 -1.61 1.22
N GLU A 75 -1.52 -1.22 -0.06
CA GLU A 75 -1.88 0.10 -0.59
C GLU A 75 -2.98 -0.09 -1.65
N LEU A 76 -4.18 -0.50 -1.21
CA LEU A 76 -5.32 -0.80 -2.07
C LEU A 76 -6.63 -0.25 -1.51
N GLY A 77 -7.57 0.02 -2.41
CA GLY A 77 -8.90 0.54 -2.11
C GLY A 77 -9.25 1.77 -2.94
N GLY A 78 -8.26 2.46 -3.51
CA GLY A 78 -8.50 3.63 -4.35
C GLY A 78 -9.46 3.35 -5.50
N ASN A 79 -9.23 2.27 -6.22
CA ASN A 79 -10.12 1.86 -7.34
C ASN A 79 -11.48 1.37 -6.88
N ASP A 80 -11.58 0.75 -5.70
CA ASP A 80 -12.88 0.39 -5.09
C ASP A 80 -13.69 1.67 -4.81
N GLY A 81 -13.06 2.66 -4.19
CA GLY A 81 -13.67 3.95 -3.87
C GLY A 81 -14.08 4.73 -5.11
N LEU A 82 -13.21 4.86 -6.10
CA LEU A 82 -13.48 5.55 -7.37
C LEU A 82 -14.65 4.92 -8.17
N ARG A 83 -14.86 3.60 -8.00
CA ARG A 83 -15.97 2.87 -8.62
C ARG A 83 -17.23 2.84 -7.76
N GLY A 84 -17.22 3.43 -6.57
CA GLY A 84 -18.34 3.46 -5.64
C GLY A 84 -18.68 2.10 -5.05
N PHE A 85 -17.68 1.20 -4.90
CA PHE A 85 -17.90 -0.12 -4.32
C PHE A 85 -18.26 -0.03 -2.84
N SER A 86 -18.97 -1.05 -2.36
CA SER A 86 -19.45 -1.08 -0.99
C SER A 86 -18.31 -1.08 0.04
N PRO A 87 -18.32 -0.21 1.08
CA PRO A 87 -17.37 -0.28 2.18
C PRO A 87 -17.34 -1.64 2.89
N LYS A 88 -18.47 -2.36 2.91
CA LYS A 88 -18.54 -3.73 3.44
C LYS A 88 -17.69 -4.71 2.61
N GLN A 89 -17.71 -4.59 1.28
CA GLN A 89 -16.88 -5.39 0.39
C GLN A 89 -15.40 -5.07 0.56
N LEU A 90 -15.08 -3.77 0.62
CA LEU A 90 -13.73 -3.29 0.92
C LEU A 90 -13.21 -3.90 2.23
N LYS A 91 -13.98 -3.78 3.33
CA LYS A 91 -13.60 -4.34 4.63
C LYS A 91 -13.35 -5.85 4.54
N SER A 92 -14.24 -6.60 3.91
CA SER A 92 -14.10 -8.06 3.76
C SER A 92 -12.84 -8.46 3.00
N ASN A 93 -12.49 -7.74 1.93
CA ASN A 93 -11.30 -8.05 1.13
C ASN A 93 -10.01 -7.71 1.89
N LEU A 94 -9.95 -6.51 2.50
CA LEU A 94 -8.79 -6.08 3.29
C LEU A 94 -8.56 -6.98 4.51
N THR A 95 -9.64 -7.37 5.22
CA THR A 95 -9.58 -8.36 6.30
C THR A 95 -8.82 -9.61 5.88
N LYS A 96 -9.25 -10.22 4.78
CA LYS A 96 -8.63 -11.46 4.28
C LYS A 96 -7.17 -11.26 3.86
N MET A 97 -6.82 -10.10 3.31
CA MET A 97 -5.42 -9.81 2.96
C MET A 97 -4.55 -9.66 4.21
N ILE A 98 -5.05 -8.99 5.25
CA ILE A 98 -4.35 -8.86 6.54
C ILE A 98 -4.13 -10.25 7.16
N GLU A 99 -5.20 -11.05 7.24
CA GLU A 99 -5.14 -12.42 7.79
C GLU A 99 -4.16 -13.31 7.02
N LEU A 100 -4.16 -13.23 5.68
CA LEU A 100 -3.20 -13.97 4.84
C LEU A 100 -1.77 -13.53 5.11
N GLY A 101 -1.49 -12.22 5.18
CA GLY A 101 -0.16 -11.69 5.50
C GLY A 101 0.33 -12.18 6.87
N GLN A 102 -0.48 -11.99 7.91
CA GLN A 102 -0.16 -12.41 9.28
C GLN A 102 0.02 -13.93 9.39
N SER A 103 -0.83 -14.72 8.72
CA SER A 103 -0.72 -16.19 8.71
C SER A 103 0.54 -16.70 8.02
N ASN A 104 1.10 -15.92 7.10
CA ASN A 104 2.40 -16.20 6.46
C ASN A 104 3.59 -15.67 7.26
N GLY A 105 3.36 -15.09 8.44
CA GLY A 105 4.40 -14.56 9.32
C GLY A 105 4.87 -13.15 8.98
N ALA A 106 4.23 -12.46 8.03
CA ALA A 106 4.58 -11.11 7.67
C ALA A 106 4.01 -10.07 8.65
N THR A 107 4.80 -9.07 8.99
CA THR A 107 4.30 -7.83 9.60
C THR A 107 3.49 -7.07 8.55
N VAL A 108 2.21 -6.80 8.83
CA VAL A 108 1.32 -6.11 7.87
C VAL A 108 1.26 -4.62 8.19
N LEU A 109 1.47 -3.80 7.16
CA LEU A 109 1.22 -2.36 7.17
C LEU A 109 0.03 -2.06 6.25
N LEU A 110 -0.96 -1.35 6.75
CA LEU A 110 -2.13 -0.93 5.97
C LEU A 110 -2.02 0.55 5.65
N THR A 111 -2.08 0.92 4.38
CA THR A 111 -2.13 2.33 3.97
C THR A 111 -3.58 2.79 3.93
N GLU A 112 -3.88 3.85 4.67
CA GLU A 112 -5.18 4.52 4.61
C GLU A 112 -5.45 5.02 3.18
N ILE A 113 -6.68 4.85 2.71
CA ILE A 113 -7.14 5.40 1.44
C ILE A 113 -8.36 6.29 1.70
N MET A 114 -8.36 7.45 1.08
CA MET A 114 -9.48 8.40 1.14
C MET A 114 -10.07 8.59 -0.25
N VAL A 115 -11.39 8.58 -0.32
CA VAL A 115 -12.10 8.90 -1.57
C VAL A 115 -12.37 10.40 -1.67
N PRO A 116 -12.43 10.96 -2.90
CA PRO A 116 -12.74 12.38 -3.08
C PRO A 116 -14.09 12.77 -2.47
N PRO A 117 -14.24 14.01 -1.94
CA PRO A 117 -15.45 14.45 -1.24
C PRO A 117 -16.73 14.43 -2.09
N ASN A 118 -16.61 14.49 -3.41
CA ASN A 118 -17.74 14.46 -4.35
C ASN A 118 -18.50 13.12 -4.38
N TYR A 119 -17.97 12.07 -3.75
CA TYR A 119 -18.69 10.80 -3.53
C TYR A 119 -19.74 10.87 -2.40
N GLY A 120 -19.82 12.00 -1.74
CA GLY A 120 -20.74 12.27 -0.64
C GLY A 120 -20.14 11.97 0.73
N PRO A 121 -20.45 12.81 1.75
CA PRO A 121 -19.78 12.75 3.05
C PRO A 121 -20.01 11.42 3.77
N ARG A 122 -21.22 10.86 3.67
CA ARG A 122 -21.56 9.59 4.33
C ARG A 122 -20.73 8.42 3.76
N TYR A 123 -20.64 8.33 2.44
CA TYR A 123 -19.85 7.28 1.79
C TYR A 123 -18.36 7.43 2.12
N SER A 124 -17.82 8.64 1.97
CA SER A 124 -16.41 8.93 2.26
C SER A 124 -16.04 8.60 3.70
N GLN A 125 -16.90 8.94 4.66
CA GLN A 125 -16.69 8.61 6.06
C GLN A 125 -16.73 7.10 6.32
N MET A 126 -17.75 6.40 5.79
CA MET A 126 -17.85 4.95 5.95
C MET A 126 -16.69 4.20 5.29
N PHE A 127 -16.23 4.70 4.13
CA PHE A 127 -15.10 4.13 3.41
C PHE A 127 -13.81 4.28 4.21
N ASN A 128 -13.50 5.48 4.67
CA ASN A 128 -12.31 5.77 5.46
C ASN A 128 -12.30 5.00 6.80
N GLN A 129 -13.46 4.93 7.49
CA GLN A 129 -13.59 4.24 8.77
C GLN A 129 -13.17 2.75 8.68
N VAL A 130 -13.31 2.12 7.51
CA VAL A 130 -12.88 0.72 7.31
C VAL A 130 -11.40 0.54 7.64
N PHE A 131 -10.55 1.46 7.23
CA PHE A 131 -9.10 1.36 7.46
C PHE A 131 -8.75 1.49 8.94
N HIS A 132 -9.40 2.42 9.64
CA HIS A 132 -9.23 2.62 11.07
C HIS A 132 -9.71 1.42 11.87
N ASP A 133 -10.93 0.93 11.57
CA ASP A 133 -11.46 -0.28 12.22
C ASP A 133 -10.53 -1.47 12.06
N LEU A 134 -10.00 -1.69 10.86
CA LEU A 134 -9.12 -2.83 10.58
C LEU A 134 -7.75 -2.69 11.26
N ALA A 135 -7.21 -1.48 11.33
CA ALA A 135 -5.98 -1.22 12.04
C ALA A 135 -6.12 -1.57 13.54
N ASP A 136 -7.23 -1.18 14.15
CA ASP A 136 -7.53 -1.46 15.55
C ASP A 136 -7.88 -2.95 15.77
N ASP A 137 -8.74 -3.53 14.91
CA ASP A 137 -9.21 -4.93 15.05
C ASP A 137 -8.06 -5.96 14.91
N TYR A 138 -7.05 -5.66 14.08
CA TYR A 138 -5.94 -6.58 13.73
C TYR A 138 -4.58 -6.16 14.29
N ASP A 139 -4.52 -5.07 15.06
CA ASP A 139 -3.28 -4.50 15.61
C ASP A 139 -2.19 -4.31 14.52
N VAL A 140 -2.58 -3.70 13.40
CA VAL A 140 -1.69 -3.37 12.30
C VAL A 140 -1.46 -1.86 12.21
N ALA A 141 -0.24 -1.45 11.86
CA ALA A 141 0.06 -0.04 11.69
C ALA A 141 -0.71 0.53 10.49
N LEU A 142 -1.38 1.66 10.71
CA LEU A 142 -2.10 2.42 9.69
C LEU A 142 -1.23 3.57 9.20
N ILE A 143 -0.72 3.46 7.97
CA ILE A 143 0.04 4.53 7.32
C ILE A 143 -0.96 5.58 6.82
N PRO A 144 -0.87 6.84 7.25
CA PRO A 144 -1.75 7.89 6.75
C PRO A 144 -1.64 8.08 5.24
N PHE A 145 -2.74 8.44 4.57
CA PHE A 145 -2.77 8.55 3.12
C PHE A 145 -1.88 9.67 2.58
N PHE A 146 -0.79 9.32 1.91
CA PHE A 146 0.19 10.29 1.40
C PHE A 146 -0.39 11.28 0.39
N MET A 147 -1.48 10.92 -0.30
CA MET A 147 -2.13 11.83 -1.26
C MET A 147 -2.75 13.07 -0.59
N THR A 148 -2.99 13.05 0.72
CA THR A 148 -3.47 14.23 1.46
C THR A 148 -2.49 15.40 1.40
N VAL A 149 -1.19 15.13 1.27
CA VAL A 149 -0.15 16.16 1.14
C VAL A 149 0.32 16.37 -0.31
N ILE A 150 0.04 15.45 -1.21
CA ILE A 150 0.41 15.53 -2.63
C ILE A 150 -0.69 16.20 -3.46
N ALA A 151 -1.93 15.72 -3.37
CA ALA A 151 -3.03 16.15 -4.24
C ALA A 151 -3.36 17.66 -4.18
N PRO A 152 -3.20 18.37 -3.05
CA PRO A 152 -3.39 19.82 -3.03
C PRO A 152 -2.37 20.63 -3.82
N GLN A 153 -1.23 20.02 -4.21
CA GLN A 153 -0.14 20.66 -4.92
C GLN A 153 -0.22 20.32 -6.41
N ALA A 154 -0.75 21.22 -7.22
CA ALA A 154 -0.98 20.98 -8.66
C ALA A 154 0.29 20.63 -9.45
N ASP A 155 1.43 21.13 -9.02
CA ASP A 155 2.76 20.83 -9.59
C ASP A 155 3.27 19.43 -9.28
N LEU A 156 2.64 18.72 -8.35
CA LEU A 156 2.93 17.33 -8.01
C LEU A 156 1.97 16.32 -8.67
N MET A 157 0.97 16.81 -9.40
CA MET A 157 -0.07 15.97 -10.01
C MET A 157 0.12 15.85 -11.53
N GLN A 158 -0.28 14.71 -12.08
CA GLN A 158 -0.43 14.53 -13.52
C GLN A 158 -1.66 15.31 -14.02
N ARG A 159 -1.79 15.46 -15.34
CA ARG A 159 -2.90 16.20 -15.97
C ARG A 159 -4.28 15.59 -15.69
N ASP A 160 -4.34 14.33 -15.31
CA ASP A 160 -5.59 13.65 -14.96
C ASP A 160 -6.16 14.08 -13.60
N GLY A 161 -5.35 14.78 -12.77
CA GLY A 161 -5.75 15.23 -11.43
C GLY A 161 -5.94 14.11 -10.41
N ILE A 162 -5.52 12.87 -10.74
CA ILE A 162 -5.66 11.68 -9.90
C ILE A 162 -4.30 11.15 -9.49
N HIS A 163 -3.37 11.03 -10.44
CA HIS A 163 -2.08 10.41 -10.19
C HIS A 163 -0.98 11.44 -9.89
N PRO A 164 -0.10 11.14 -8.92
CA PRO A 164 1.10 11.95 -8.68
C PRO A 164 2.06 11.85 -9.88
N ASN A 165 2.78 12.94 -10.15
CA ASN A 165 3.81 12.97 -11.20
C ASN A 165 5.21 12.58 -10.64
N GLU A 166 6.24 12.65 -11.47
CA GLU A 166 7.62 12.32 -11.06
C GLU A 166 8.14 13.20 -9.90
N ALA A 167 7.75 14.48 -9.85
CA ALA A 167 8.19 15.39 -8.79
C ALA A 167 7.62 15.04 -7.40
N ALA A 168 6.49 14.32 -7.37
CA ALA A 168 5.87 13.84 -6.14
C ALA A 168 6.57 12.61 -5.53
N GLN A 169 7.23 11.80 -6.35
CA GLN A 169 7.71 10.48 -5.95
C GLN A 169 8.72 10.52 -4.78
N PRO A 170 9.69 11.44 -4.73
CA PRO A 170 10.57 11.56 -3.57
C PRO A 170 9.82 11.87 -2.27
N LYS A 171 8.75 12.68 -2.33
CA LYS A 171 7.92 12.99 -1.15
C LYS A 171 7.15 11.77 -0.66
N ILE A 172 6.63 10.95 -1.59
CA ILE A 172 5.96 9.69 -1.25
C ILE A 172 6.97 8.72 -0.62
N THR A 173 8.18 8.62 -1.18
CA THR A 173 9.25 7.80 -0.58
C THR A 173 9.55 8.23 0.85
N GLN A 174 9.74 9.54 1.10
CA GLN A 174 9.99 10.07 2.44
C GLN A 174 8.83 9.83 3.41
N TRP A 175 7.59 9.78 2.91
CA TRP A 175 6.41 9.48 3.71
C TRP A 175 6.33 8.00 4.12
N MET A 176 6.58 7.10 3.18
CA MET A 176 6.45 5.66 3.37
C MET A 176 7.63 5.02 4.11
N LYS A 177 8.84 5.52 3.86
CA LYS A 177 10.10 4.94 4.35
C LYS A 177 10.16 4.75 5.87
N PRO A 178 9.77 5.70 6.74
CA PRO A 178 9.84 5.52 8.19
C PRO A 178 9.02 4.31 8.67
N TRP A 179 7.81 4.14 8.16
CA TRP A 179 6.92 3.04 8.50
C TRP A 179 7.49 1.69 8.09
N ILE A 180 8.02 1.63 6.87
CA ILE A 180 8.60 0.40 6.33
C ILE A 180 9.90 0.07 7.06
N SER A 181 10.75 1.06 7.35
CA SER A 181 12.00 0.85 8.10
C SER A 181 11.75 0.34 9.52
N GLU A 182 10.74 0.88 10.21
CA GLU A 182 10.35 0.44 11.55
C GLU A 182 9.85 -1.01 11.52
N ALA A 183 8.97 -1.34 10.56
CA ALA A 183 8.44 -2.70 10.42
C ALA A 183 9.55 -3.73 10.12
N VAL A 184 10.49 -3.39 9.25
CA VAL A 184 11.66 -4.23 8.94
C VAL A 184 12.51 -4.47 10.19
N THR A 185 12.79 -3.40 10.95
CA THR A 185 13.60 -3.53 12.19
C THR A 185 12.92 -4.38 13.25
N ASN A 186 11.59 -4.38 13.31
CA ASN A 186 10.83 -5.16 14.30
C ASN A 186 10.56 -6.61 13.85
N ALA A 187 10.79 -6.93 12.57
CA ALA A 187 10.66 -8.29 12.04
C ALA A 187 11.92 -9.15 12.23
N ASP A 188 13.09 -8.52 12.46
CA ASP A 188 14.37 -9.16 12.81
C ASP A 188 14.37 -9.60 14.29
#